data_754a066876b8dd98dc787a698f010b1e
#
_entry.id   754a066876b8dd98dc787a698f010b1e
#
_cell.length_a   1.000
_cell.length_b   1.000
_cell.length_c   1.000
_cell.angle_alpha   90.00
_cell.angle_beta   90.00
_cell.angle_gamma   90.00
#
_symmetry.space_group_name_H-M   'P 1'
#
loop_
_entity.id
_entity.type
_entity.pdbx_description
1 polymer ?
#
loop_
_entity_poly.entity_id
_entity_poly.type
_entity_poly.pdbx_seq_one_letter_code
_entity_poly.pdbx_strand_id
1 'polypeptide(L)'
;PGMPGPQGERGPPGEPGKPGPQGLPGPGPSGYSPAIYTPKIAFYAGLRKQHEGNEILKFDDVVTNVGNYYEPSTGKFTCPLPGIYFFTYHVLMRGGDGTSMWADLRKNGLVRASAIAQDADQNYDYASNSVILHLDVGDEVCVQLDGGKVHGGNQNKYSTFSGFLIYPD
;
A
#
# COMPACT_ATOMS: atom_id res chain seq x y z
N PRO A 1 -3.68 41.60 -63.87
CA PRO A 1 -3.90 40.39 -63.11
C PRO A 1 -4.96 40.67 -62.08
N GLY A 2 -5.99 39.85 -62.07
CA GLY A 2 -7.03 39.97 -61.10
C GLY A 2 -6.51 39.56 -59.71
N MET A 3 -7.24 39.98 -58.67
CA MET A 3 -6.99 39.52 -57.33
C MET A 3 -7.15 38.01 -57.30
N PRO A 4 -6.35 37.34 -56.52
CA PRO A 4 -6.59 35.90 -56.31
C PRO A 4 -8.03 35.73 -55.83
N GLY A 5 -8.64 34.65 -56.23
CA GLY A 5 -9.98 34.35 -55.80
C GLY A 5 -10.05 34.24 -54.25
N PRO A 6 -11.25 34.31 -53.75
CA PRO A 6 -11.43 34.19 -52.33
C PRO A 6 -10.86 32.84 -51.83
N GLN A 7 -10.35 32.87 -50.67
CA GLN A 7 -9.89 31.64 -50.02
C GLN A 7 -11.02 30.63 -50.02
N GLY A 8 -10.70 29.39 -50.37
CA GLY A 8 -11.69 28.33 -50.31
C GLY A 8 -12.30 28.21 -48.92
N GLU A 9 -13.48 27.69 -48.90
CA GLU A 9 -14.13 27.43 -47.61
C GLU A 9 -13.26 26.52 -46.75
N ARG A 10 -13.31 26.80 -45.47
CA ARG A 10 -12.69 25.92 -44.52
C ARG A 10 -13.27 24.53 -44.67
N GLY A 11 -12.43 23.52 -44.72
CA GLY A 11 -12.89 22.15 -44.73
C GLY A 11 -13.81 21.84 -43.54
N PRO A 12 -14.62 20.83 -43.69
CA PRO A 12 -15.49 20.45 -42.59
C PRO A 12 -14.65 20.10 -41.37
N PRO A 13 -15.15 20.34 -40.20
CA PRO A 13 -14.44 19.91 -39.00
C PRO A 13 -14.19 18.41 -39.04
N GLY A 14 -13.09 17.99 -38.45
CA GLY A 14 -12.78 16.57 -38.37
C GLY A 14 -13.91 15.82 -37.65
N GLU A 15 -14.00 14.56 -37.94
CA GLU A 15 -14.96 13.72 -37.23
C GLU A 15 -14.72 13.76 -35.73
N PRO A 16 -15.80 13.78 -34.95
CA PRO A 16 -15.63 13.67 -33.51
C PRO A 16 -14.90 12.40 -33.16
N GLY A 17 -14.11 12.45 -32.11
CA GLY A 17 -13.42 11.27 -31.60
C GLY A 17 -14.40 10.16 -31.30
N LYS A 18 -13.91 8.93 -31.33
CA LYS A 18 -14.73 7.79 -30.97
C LYS A 18 -15.25 7.97 -29.55
N PRO A 19 -16.51 7.63 -29.29
CA PRO A 19 -16.97 7.60 -27.90
C PRO A 19 -16.12 6.66 -27.08
N GLY A 20 -15.92 6.98 -25.83
CA GLY A 20 -15.22 6.10 -24.91
C GLY A 20 -15.93 4.77 -24.77
N PRO A 21 -15.27 3.77 -24.22
CA PRO A 21 -15.89 2.47 -24.01
C PRO A 21 -17.13 2.62 -23.12
N GLN A 22 -18.11 1.81 -23.42
CA GLN A 22 -19.31 1.79 -22.58
C GLN A 22 -18.94 1.43 -21.15
N GLY A 23 -19.46 2.18 -20.20
CA GLY A 23 -19.31 1.87 -18.79
C GLY A 23 -19.85 0.49 -18.45
N LEU A 24 -19.31 -0.12 -17.43
CA LEU A 24 -19.86 -1.38 -16.95
C LEU A 24 -21.29 -1.17 -16.49
N PRO A 25 -22.17 -2.14 -16.70
CA PRO A 25 -23.53 -2.05 -16.16
C PRO A 25 -23.44 -1.97 -14.63
N GLY A 26 -24.18 -1.04 -14.05
CA GLY A 26 -24.28 -0.92 -12.62
C GLY A 26 -24.98 -2.12 -11.99
N PRO A 27 -24.89 -2.27 -10.67
CA PRO A 27 -25.66 -3.29 -9.98
C PRO A 27 -27.15 -2.96 -10.10
N GLY A 28 -27.91 -3.89 -10.60
CA GLY A 28 -29.34 -3.72 -10.79
C GLY A 28 -29.72 -3.17 -12.15
N PRO A 29 -31.02 -3.00 -12.38
CA PRO A 29 -31.56 -2.72 -13.71
C PRO A 29 -31.40 -1.27 -14.18
N SER A 30 -30.84 -0.38 -13.38
CA SER A 30 -30.88 1.05 -13.66
C SER A 30 -29.67 1.60 -14.41
N GLY A 31 -28.80 0.77 -14.93
CA GLY A 31 -27.72 1.26 -15.80
C GLY A 31 -26.79 2.25 -15.13
N TYR A 32 -26.41 2.05 -13.92
CA TYR A 32 -25.42 2.86 -13.26
C TYR A 32 -24.11 2.79 -14.03
N SER A 33 -23.64 3.92 -14.54
CA SER A 33 -22.30 4.03 -15.05
C SER A 33 -21.38 4.29 -13.85
N PRO A 34 -20.51 3.34 -13.48
CA PRO A 34 -19.58 3.65 -12.41
C PRO A 34 -18.80 4.87 -12.81
N ALA A 35 -18.86 5.88 -11.97
CA ALA A 35 -17.95 6.99 -12.11
C ALA A 35 -16.56 6.39 -12.27
N ILE A 36 -15.82 6.89 -13.21
CA ILE A 36 -14.52 6.39 -13.61
C ILE A 36 -13.48 6.66 -12.53
N TYR A 37 -13.89 6.80 -11.29
CA TYR A 37 -12.98 7.00 -10.19
C TYR A 37 -12.62 5.64 -9.60
N THR A 38 -11.42 5.18 -9.93
CA THR A 38 -10.82 4.04 -9.26
C THR A 38 -9.88 4.59 -8.19
N PRO A 39 -10.19 4.40 -6.92
CA PRO A 39 -9.30 4.84 -5.85
C PRO A 39 -7.94 4.17 -6.00
N LYS A 40 -6.88 4.96 -5.88
CA LYS A 40 -5.51 4.47 -6.00
C LYS A 40 -4.84 4.58 -4.65
N ILE A 41 -4.70 3.47 -3.97
CA ILE A 41 -4.15 3.40 -2.63
C ILE A 41 -3.20 2.22 -2.57
N ALA A 42 -1.92 2.49 -2.45
CA ALA A 42 -0.90 1.46 -2.37
C ALA A 42 0.36 2.01 -1.76
N PHE A 43 1.07 1.19 -0.99
CA PHE A 43 2.38 1.57 -0.47
C PHE A 43 3.31 0.37 -0.36
N TYR A 44 4.59 0.65 -0.43
CA TYR A 44 5.67 -0.31 -0.21
C TYR A 44 6.87 0.43 0.38
N ALA A 45 7.33 -0.01 1.54
CA ALA A 45 8.42 0.64 2.27
C ALA A 45 9.34 -0.38 2.94
N GLY A 46 10.61 -0.08 2.97
CA GLY A 46 11.63 -0.85 3.66
C GLY A 46 12.05 -0.21 4.97
N LEU A 47 12.71 -0.99 5.81
CA LEU A 47 13.16 -0.57 7.13
C LEU A 47 14.67 -0.29 7.12
N ARG A 48 15.06 0.96 7.44
CA ARG A 48 16.48 1.32 7.49
C ARG A 48 17.11 1.05 8.83
N LYS A 49 16.41 1.37 9.92
CA LYS A 49 16.95 1.37 11.27
C LYS A 49 16.57 0.11 12.03
N GLN A 50 17.39 -0.21 13.02
CA GLN A 50 17.07 -1.26 13.98
C GLN A 50 15.90 -0.84 14.85
N HIS A 51 15.12 -1.83 15.27
CA HIS A 51 14.03 -1.67 16.24
C HIS A 51 14.10 -2.82 17.23
N GLU A 52 13.62 -2.59 18.44
CA GLU A 52 13.57 -3.61 19.48
C GLU A 52 12.41 -3.39 20.44
N GLY A 53 12.18 -4.34 21.31
CA GLY A 53 11.14 -4.24 22.35
C GLY A 53 9.73 -4.29 21.78
N ASN A 54 8.95 -3.26 22.06
CA ASN A 54 7.56 -3.15 21.63
C ASN A 54 7.37 -1.99 20.65
N GLU A 55 8.41 -1.62 19.94
CA GLU A 55 8.35 -0.49 19.02
C GLU A 55 7.47 -0.80 17.81
N ILE A 56 6.77 0.22 17.34
CA ILE A 56 6.16 0.21 16.01
C ILE A 56 7.28 0.33 14.99
N LEU A 57 7.27 -0.55 13.99
CA LEU A 57 8.29 -0.52 12.95
C LEU A 57 8.02 0.62 11.99
N LYS A 58 8.94 1.57 11.96
CA LYS A 58 8.86 2.75 11.09
C LYS A 58 9.60 2.44 9.79
N PHE A 59 8.87 1.88 8.82
CA PHE A 59 9.44 1.60 7.50
C PHE A 59 9.62 2.92 6.77
N ASP A 60 10.81 3.49 6.87
CA ASP A 60 11.10 4.85 6.44
C ASP A 60 11.76 4.93 5.05
N ASP A 61 12.10 3.79 4.46
CA ASP A 61 12.62 3.72 3.09
C ASP A 61 11.47 3.48 2.11
N VAL A 62 10.75 4.54 1.80
CA VAL A 62 9.54 4.47 1.01
C VAL A 62 9.86 4.41 -0.47
N VAL A 63 9.41 3.36 -1.14
CA VAL A 63 9.52 3.20 -2.60
C VAL A 63 8.23 3.65 -3.28
N THR A 64 7.09 3.23 -2.76
CA THR A 64 5.77 3.52 -3.31
C THR A 64 4.86 3.98 -2.18
N ASN A 65 4.15 5.08 -2.38
CA ASN A 65 3.18 5.58 -1.41
C ASN A 65 2.12 6.41 -2.14
N VAL A 66 1.27 5.73 -2.89
CA VAL A 66 0.25 6.37 -3.71
C VAL A 66 -0.84 6.95 -2.81
N GLY A 67 -1.04 8.26 -2.89
CA GLY A 67 -1.97 8.97 -2.04
C GLY A 67 -1.38 9.44 -0.71
N ASN A 68 -0.18 9.00 -0.36
CA ASN A 68 0.51 9.37 0.88
C ASN A 68 -0.25 8.98 2.16
N TYR A 69 -0.89 7.84 2.14
CA TYR A 69 -1.65 7.36 3.30
C TYR A 69 -0.82 6.54 4.28
N TYR A 70 0.38 6.15 3.88
CA TYR A 70 1.37 5.56 4.77
C TYR A 70 2.30 6.65 5.30
N GLU A 71 2.43 6.76 6.62
CA GLU A 71 3.27 7.76 7.29
C GLU A 71 4.58 7.12 7.76
N PRO A 72 5.71 7.39 7.09
CA PRO A 72 6.99 6.77 7.47
C PRO A 72 7.46 7.15 8.87
N SER A 73 7.12 8.33 9.35
CA SER A 73 7.55 8.79 10.68
C SER A 73 6.87 8.08 11.82
N THR A 74 5.70 7.50 11.60
CA THR A 74 4.95 6.76 12.61
C THR A 74 4.88 5.27 12.33
N GLY A 75 5.11 4.86 11.09
CA GLY A 75 4.94 3.47 10.65
C GLY A 75 3.50 3.06 10.44
N LYS A 76 2.59 4.03 10.36
CA LYS A 76 1.14 3.76 10.29
C LYS A 76 0.56 4.11 8.93
N PHE A 77 -0.26 3.20 8.43
CA PHE A 77 -1.15 3.45 7.31
C PHE A 77 -2.50 3.88 7.88
N THR A 78 -3.04 4.99 7.39
CA THR A 78 -4.37 5.50 7.78
C THR A 78 -5.33 5.36 6.61
N CYS A 79 -6.45 4.67 6.84
CA CYS A 79 -7.42 4.37 5.80
C CYS A 79 -8.17 5.63 5.37
N PRO A 80 -8.13 5.99 4.08
CA PRO A 80 -8.87 7.16 3.58
C PRO A 80 -10.25 6.82 3.02
N LEU A 81 -10.52 5.55 2.75
CA LEU A 81 -11.73 5.12 2.04
C LEU A 81 -12.14 3.74 2.54
N PRO A 82 -13.38 3.55 2.99
CA PRO A 82 -13.82 2.25 3.48
C PRO A 82 -13.72 1.19 2.38
N GLY A 83 -13.22 0.04 2.72
CA GLY A 83 -13.08 -1.05 1.76
C GLY A 83 -12.26 -2.21 2.29
N ILE A 84 -11.92 -3.08 1.38
CA ILE A 84 -11.12 -4.28 1.65
C ILE A 84 -9.70 -4.03 1.20
N TYR A 85 -8.77 -4.24 2.13
CA TYR A 85 -7.35 -3.97 1.95
C TYR A 85 -6.54 -5.23 2.16
N PHE A 86 -5.44 -5.34 1.42
CA PHE A 86 -4.42 -6.37 1.61
C PHE A 86 -3.17 -5.74 2.20
N PHE A 87 -2.61 -6.40 3.22
CA PHE A 87 -1.32 -6.03 3.81
C PHE A 87 -0.41 -7.24 3.88
N THR A 88 0.87 -7.02 3.67
CA THR A 88 1.89 -8.05 3.83
C THR A 88 3.14 -7.44 4.45
N TYR A 89 3.80 -8.21 5.31
CA TYR A 89 5.04 -7.75 5.91
C TYR A 89 6.04 -8.88 6.04
N HIS A 90 7.29 -8.51 5.95
CA HIS A 90 8.44 -9.41 6.09
C HIS A 90 9.46 -8.69 6.97
N VAL A 91 9.80 -9.27 8.10
CA VAL A 91 10.66 -8.64 9.09
C VAL A 91 11.83 -9.54 9.39
N LEU A 92 13.04 -9.06 9.10
CA LEU A 92 14.27 -9.79 9.33
C LEU A 92 14.71 -9.62 10.78
N MET A 93 14.76 -10.74 11.50
CA MET A 93 15.25 -10.76 12.87
C MET A 93 16.75 -10.47 12.88
N ARG A 94 17.20 -9.67 13.86
CA ARG A 94 18.63 -9.53 14.13
C ARG A 94 19.17 -10.85 14.68
N GLY A 95 20.14 -11.42 13.95
CA GLY A 95 20.75 -12.69 14.36
C GLY A 95 21.72 -12.54 15.53
N GLY A 96 22.03 -13.66 16.19
CA GLY A 96 23.08 -13.75 17.18
C GLY A 96 22.68 -13.60 18.62
N ASP A 97 21.42 -13.31 18.91
CA ASP A 97 20.96 -13.06 20.28
C ASP A 97 20.29 -14.28 20.95
N GLY A 98 20.04 -15.36 20.21
CA GLY A 98 19.37 -16.54 20.75
C GLY A 98 17.94 -16.29 21.21
N THR A 99 17.32 -15.19 20.79
CA THR A 99 15.99 -14.78 21.21
C THR A 99 15.02 -14.87 20.05
N SER A 100 13.74 -15.00 20.38
CA SER A 100 12.68 -14.91 19.38
C SER A 100 12.29 -13.46 19.12
N MET A 101 11.83 -13.19 17.90
CA MET A 101 11.25 -11.91 17.53
C MET A 101 9.80 -12.14 17.10
N TRP A 102 8.92 -11.34 17.65
CA TRP A 102 7.50 -11.38 17.36
C TRP A 102 7.11 -10.11 16.62
N ALA A 103 6.48 -10.22 15.45
CA ALA A 103 6.04 -9.09 14.67
C ALA A 103 4.55 -9.21 14.39
N ASP A 104 3.78 -8.26 14.91
CA ASP A 104 2.34 -8.26 14.85
C ASP A 104 1.85 -7.15 13.91
N LEU A 105 0.96 -7.50 13.01
CA LEU A 105 0.19 -6.50 12.29
C LEU A 105 -1.03 -6.14 13.11
N ARG A 106 -1.19 -4.85 13.39
CA ARG A 106 -2.26 -4.34 14.24
C ARG A 106 -3.16 -3.37 13.49
N LYS A 107 -4.45 -3.51 13.72
CA LYS A 107 -5.46 -2.56 13.30
C LYS A 107 -5.98 -1.86 14.55
N ASN A 108 -5.78 -0.55 14.65
CA ASN A 108 -6.16 0.24 15.82
C ASN A 108 -5.67 -0.37 17.14
N GLY A 109 -4.43 -0.88 17.14
CA GLY A 109 -3.84 -1.51 18.31
C GLY A 109 -4.24 -2.96 18.56
N LEU A 110 -5.14 -3.53 17.77
CA LEU A 110 -5.56 -4.93 17.91
C LEU A 110 -4.80 -5.81 16.93
N VAL A 111 -4.24 -6.93 17.41
CA VAL A 111 -3.53 -7.89 16.59
C VAL A 111 -4.48 -8.53 15.58
N ARG A 112 -4.12 -8.45 14.29
CA ARG A 112 -4.86 -9.08 13.20
C ARG A 112 -4.06 -10.15 12.49
N ALA A 113 -2.74 -10.07 12.56
CA ALA A 113 -1.84 -11.12 12.11
C ALA A 113 -0.59 -11.09 12.98
N SER A 114 0.02 -12.23 13.20
CA SER A 114 1.23 -12.33 13.98
C SER A 114 2.23 -13.25 13.29
N ALA A 115 3.50 -12.98 13.46
CA ALA A 115 4.57 -13.80 12.94
C ALA A 115 5.70 -13.88 13.95
N ILE A 116 6.40 -15.01 13.93
CA ILE A 116 7.50 -15.26 14.84
C ILE A 116 8.72 -15.71 14.05
N ALA A 117 9.88 -15.21 14.46
CA ALA A 117 11.16 -15.69 14.00
C ALA A 117 11.97 -16.16 15.21
N GLN A 118 12.67 -17.28 15.06
CA GLN A 118 13.55 -17.82 16.09
C GLN A 118 14.94 -17.98 15.55
N ASP A 119 15.92 -17.63 16.37
CA ASP A 119 17.32 -17.81 16.05
C ASP A 119 17.90 -18.88 16.96
N ALA A 120 17.81 -20.13 16.52
CA ALA A 120 18.37 -21.25 17.26
C ALA A 120 19.89 -21.40 17.03
N ASP A 121 20.40 -20.94 15.86
CA ASP A 121 21.75 -21.21 15.39
C ASP A 121 22.53 -19.96 14.98
N GLN A 122 22.16 -18.79 15.50
CA GLN A 122 22.76 -17.49 15.16
C GLN A 122 22.61 -17.12 13.67
N ASN A 123 21.62 -17.66 13.01
CA ASN A 123 21.29 -17.32 11.63
C ASN A 123 20.22 -16.24 11.58
N TYR A 124 20.14 -15.56 10.45
CA TYR A 124 19.04 -14.63 10.19
C TYR A 124 17.77 -15.42 9.90
N ASP A 125 16.66 -14.95 10.41
CA ASP A 125 15.35 -15.53 10.13
C ASP A 125 14.31 -14.44 9.93
N TYR A 126 13.29 -14.74 9.14
CA TYR A 126 12.21 -13.82 8.82
C TYR A 126 10.93 -14.21 9.55
N ALA A 127 10.25 -13.18 10.07
CA ALA A 127 8.86 -13.28 10.48
C ALA A 127 8.01 -12.61 9.39
N SER A 128 7.10 -13.36 8.80
CA SER A 128 6.28 -12.89 7.68
C SER A 128 4.83 -13.31 7.86
N ASN A 129 3.92 -12.41 7.49
CA ASN A 129 2.51 -12.75 7.40
C ASN A 129 1.80 -11.78 6.45
N SER A 130 0.59 -12.14 6.10
CA SER A 130 -0.28 -11.35 5.25
C SER A 130 -1.70 -11.41 5.78
N VAL A 131 -2.50 -10.38 5.49
CA VAL A 131 -3.86 -10.30 5.99
C VAL A 131 -4.73 -9.48 5.04
N ILE A 132 -6.00 -9.84 4.98
CA ILE A 132 -7.03 -9.07 4.29
C ILE A 132 -7.97 -8.51 5.35
N LEU A 133 -8.13 -7.19 5.37
CA LEU A 133 -8.91 -6.49 6.39
C LEU A 133 -9.93 -5.56 5.75
N HIS A 134 -11.13 -5.52 6.33
CA HIS A 134 -12.02 -4.40 6.10
C HIS A 134 -11.58 -3.23 6.97
N LEU A 135 -11.43 -2.05 6.37
CA LEU A 135 -11.09 -0.83 7.08
C LEU A 135 -12.15 0.23 6.85
N ASP A 136 -12.42 1.00 7.89
CA ASP A 136 -13.21 2.23 7.82
C ASP A 136 -12.29 3.43 7.76
N VAL A 137 -12.82 4.58 7.37
CA VAL A 137 -12.04 5.83 7.32
C VAL A 137 -11.42 6.10 8.69
N GLY A 138 -10.12 6.40 8.69
CA GLY A 138 -9.39 6.72 9.91
C GLY A 138 -8.80 5.52 10.63
N ASP A 139 -9.13 4.30 10.22
CA ASP A 139 -8.49 3.11 10.80
C ASP A 139 -6.99 3.11 10.50
N GLU A 140 -6.20 2.76 11.50
CA GLU A 140 -4.75 2.73 11.41
C GLU A 140 -4.23 1.31 11.43
N VAL A 141 -3.30 1.00 10.53
CA VAL A 141 -2.64 -0.30 10.44
C VAL A 141 -1.14 -0.11 10.54
N CYS A 142 -0.49 -0.92 11.36
CA CYS A 142 0.95 -0.89 11.52
C CYS A 142 1.49 -2.28 11.83
N VAL A 143 2.81 -2.42 11.74
CA VAL A 143 3.54 -3.60 12.21
C VAL A 143 4.28 -3.20 13.48
N GLN A 144 4.05 -3.93 14.55
CA GLN A 144 4.62 -3.65 15.86
C GLN A 144 5.32 -4.88 16.41
N LEU A 145 6.48 -4.68 17.02
CA LEU A 145 7.18 -5.75 17.70
C LEU A 145 6.48 -6.09 19.02
N ASP A 146 6.49 -7.36 19.35
CA ASP A 146 6.09 -7.88 20.67
C ASP A 146 7.27 -8.68 21.24
N GLY A 147 8.42 -8.02 21.34
CA GLY A 147 9.66 -8.59 21.79
C GLY A 147 10.61 -8.93 20.64
N GLY A 148 11.89 -8.99 20.97
CA GLY A 148 12.94 -9.30 20.03
C GLY A 148 13.58 -8.08 19.38
N LYS A 149 14.43 -8.33 18.39
CA LYS A 149 15.19 -7.30 17.70
C LYS A 149 15.12 -7.49 16.21
N VAL A 150 14.92 -6.38 15.50
CA VAL A 150 14.87 -6.34 14.04
C VAL A 150 16.19 -5.81 13.50
N HIS A 151 16.68 -6.44 12.45
CA HIS A 151 17.86 -5.99 11.73
C HIS A 151 17.55 -4.74 10.92
N GLY A 152 18.36 -3.69 11.11
CA GLY A 152 18.30 -2.50 10.28
C GLY A 152 18.98 -2.76 8.93
N GLY A 153 18.27 -2.53 7.84
CA GLY A 153 18.76 -2.86 6.51
C GLY A 153 19.49 -1.75 5.77
N ASN A 154 19.63 -0.57 6.35
CA ASN A 154 20.07 0.62 5.64
C ASN A 154 19.20 0.84 4.38
N GLN A 155 19.78 0.74 3.19
CA GLN A 155 19.02 0.88 1.94
C GLN A 155 18.63 -0.45 1.30
N ASN A 156 18.91 -1.57 1.94
CA ASN A 156 18.75 -2.89 1.33
C ASN A 156 17.34 -3.46 1.44
N LYS A 157 16.47 -2.86 2.21
CA LYS A 157 15.05 -3.28 2.31
C LYS A 157 14.88 -4.76 2.66
N TYR A 158 15.67 -5.24 3.61
CA TYR A 158 15.51 -6.62 4.09
C TYR A 158 14.16 -6.81 4.76
N SER A 159 13.68 -5.81 5.48
CA SER A 159 12.36 -5.82 6.09
C SER A 159 11.46 -4.84 5.36
N THR A 160 10.24 -5.28 5.05
CA THR A 160 9.31 -4.52 4.22
C THR A 160 7.89 -4.60 4.75
N PHE A 161 7.13 -3.56 4.45
CA PHE A 161 5.70 -3.48 4.73
C PHE A 161 5.01 -2.91 3.50
N SER A 162 3.96 -3.59 3.06
CA SER A 162 3.22 -3.23 1.86
C SER A 162 1.74 -3.38 2.09
N GLY A 163 0.96 -2.57 1.40
CA GLY A 163 -0.48 -2.70 1.44
C GLY A 163 -1.12 -1.99 0.27
N PHE A 164 -2.34 -2.41 -0.05
CA PHE A 164 -3.12 -1.77 -1.09
C PHE A 164 -4.61 -2.04 -0.93
N LEU A 165 -5.40 -1.17 -1.50
CA LEU A 165 -6.84 -1.34 -1.59
C LEU A 165 -7.16 -2.41 -2.64
N ILE A 166 -7.92 -3.44 -2.24
CA ILE A 166 -8.42 -4.43 -3.20
C ILE A 166 -9.65 -3.88 -3.90
N TYR A 167 -10.64 -3.41 -3.11
CA TYR A 167 -11.83 -2.75 -3.64
C TYR A 167 -12.50 -1.92 -2.53
N PRO A 168 -13.13 -0.79 -2.88
CA PRO A 168 -13.90 0.01 -1.94
C PRO A 168 -15.25 -0.64 -1.64
N ASP A 169 -15.84 -0.22 -0.52
CA ASP A 169 -17.20 -0.60 -0.19
C ASP A 169 -18.22 -0.11 -1.22
#